data_4b3bb59c931ab59253fea5a6e5574c34
#
_entry.id   4b3bb59c931ab59253fea5a6e5574c34
#
_cell.length_a   1.000
_cell.length_b   1.000
_cell.length_c   1.000
_cell.angle_alpha   90.00
_cell.angle_beta   90.00
_cell.angle_gamma   90.00
#
_symmetry.space_group_name_H-M   'P 1'
#
loop_
_entity.id
_entity.type
_entity.pdbx_description
1 polymer ?
#
loop_
_entity_poly.entity_id
_entity_poly.type
_entity_poly.pdbx_seq_one_letter_code
_entity_poly.pdbx_strand_id
1 'polypeptide(L)'
;MEDYRKMAEANQRRGREIIAETQLVESWEAIGAQATLIGSLSTGLMMKKLDIDMHVYTDTLSIKESFRAAARIASHPGIVRMEYTNLIDTEEECIEWHAAYRDRDGRMWKMDMIHIRRGSAYDGFAERMASRIGAVLTEETRDAILRLKYETPDTESIIGAEYYAAVLSGGVRDYAGLTAWREAHRGDSLIGWLP
;
A
#
# COMPACT_ATOMS: atom_id res chain seq x y z
N MET A 1 -8.35 19.98 -15.19
CA MET A 1 -7.41 18.88 -15.48
C MET A 1 -6.17 18.86 -14.56
N GLU A 2 -5.82 19.98 -13.91
CA GLU A 2 -4.64 20.06 -13.01
C GLU A 2 -4.85 19.58 -11.57
N ASP A 3 -6.08 19.35 -11.15
CA ASP A 3 -6.38 19.17 -9.71
C ASP A 3 -5.97 17.79 -9.16
N TYR A 4 -6.17 16.72 -9.91
CA TYR A 4 -5.85 15.36 -9.44
C TYR A 4 -4.34 15.09 -9.33
N ARG A 5 -3.51 15.69 -10.20
CA ARG A 5 -2.04 15.56 -10.10
C ARG A 5 -1.53 16.25 -8.84
N LYS A 6 -1.99 17.47 -8.56
CA LYS A 6 -1.64 18.21 -7.33
C LYS A 6 -2.10 17.43 -6.08
N MET A 7 -3.31 16.82 -6.13
CA MET A 7 -3.81 15.97 -5.07
C MET A 7 -2.89 14.76 -4.84
N ALA A 8 -2.52 14.05 -5.90
CA ALA A 8 -1.62 12.90 -5.82
C ALA A 8 -0.26 13.28 -5.22
N GLU A 9 0.35 14.36 -5.69
CA GLU A 9 1.62 14.87 -5.19
C GLU A 9 1.53 15.26 -3.70
N ALA A 10 0.47 15.97 -3.31
CA ALA A 10 0.25 16.38 -1.93
C ALA A 10 0.06 15.17 -1.00
N ASN A 11 -0.75 14.18 -1.43
CA ASN A 11 -0.99 12.97 -0.64
C ASN A 11 0.28 12.12 -0.51
N GLN A 12 1.05 11.97 -1.59
CA GLN A 12 2.32 11.24 -1.55
C GLN A 12 3.34 11.90 -0.64
N ARG A 13 3.47 13.23 -0.70
CA ARG A 13 4.34 13.97 0.22
C ARG A 13 3.87 13.76 1.66
N ARG A 14 2.57 13.92 1.92
CA ARG A 14 2.02 13.77 3.28
C ARG A 14 2.19 12.34 3.82
N GLY A 15 1.99 11.32 3.00
CA GLY A 15 2.24 9.94 3.40
C GLY A 15 3.69 9.70 3.86
N ARG A 16 4.67 10.27 3.15
CA ARG A 16 6.09 10.19 3.54
C ARG A 16 6.39 10.95 4.83
N GLU A 17 5.76 12.11 5.03
CA GLU A 17 5.86 12.87 6.30
C GLU A 17 5.31 12.05 7.46
N ILE A 18 4.16 11.38 7.29
CA ILE A 18 3.55 10.53 8.32
C ILE A 18 4.49 9.38 8.71
N ILE A 19 5.12 8.72 7.74
CA ILE A 19 6.12 7.67 8.01
C ILE A 19 7.23 8.19 8.92
N ALA A 20 7.76 9.39 8.63
CA ALA A 20 8.81 10.01 9.42
C ALA A 20 8.30 10.47 10.80
N GLU A 21 7.13 11.13 10.87
CA GLU A 21 6.54 11.62 12.11
C GLU A 21 6.26 10.47 13.11
N THR A 22 5.77 9.34 12.61
CA THR A 22 5.46 8.16 13.43
C THR A 22 6.67 7.28 13.73
N GLN A 23 7.85 7.62 13.20
CA GLN A 23 9.05 6.80 13.26
C GLN A 23 8.77 5.34 12.84
N LEU A 24 7.97 5.20 11.76
CA LEU A 24 7.46 3.89 11.35
C LEU A 24 8.58 2.92 11.01
N VAL A 25 9.54 3.34 10.19
CA VAL A 25 10.70 2.52 9.79
C VAL A 25 11.60 2.26 10.98
N GLU A 26 11.98 3.28 11.72
CA GLU A 26 12.89 3.21 12.87
C GLU A 26 12.34 2.32 13.99
N SER A 27 11.02 2.26 14.13
CA SER A 27 10.37 1.41 15.13
C SER A 27 10.55 -0.08 14.82
N TRP A 28 10.48 -0.44 13.54
CA TRP A 28 10.74 -1.80 13.08
C TRP A 28 12.24 -2.14 13.05
N GLU A 29 13.07 -1.22 12.60
CA GLU A 29 14.54 -1.40 12.61
C GLU A 29 15.09 -1.60 14.02
N ALA A 30 14.48 -0.98 15.04
CA ALA A 30 14.89 -1.14 16.44
C ALA A 30 14.71 -2.56 17.00
N ILE A 31 13.97 -3.42 16.31
CA ILE A 31 13.84 -4.85 16.64
C ILE A 31 14.66 -5.74 15.69
N GLY A 32 15.51 -5.16 14.86
CA GLY A 32 16.33 -5.88 13.87
C GLY A 32 15.56 -6.25 12.59
N ALA A 33 14.38 -5.70 12.36
CA ALA A 33 13.61 -5.93 11.16
C ALA A 33 14.05 -4.99 10.02
N GLN A 34 13.86 -5.43 8.79
CA GLN A 34 13.94 -4.57 7.61
C GLN A 34 12.54 -4.13 7.22
N ALA A 35 12.27 -2.84 7.22
CA ALA A 35 11.00 -2.26 6.80
C ALA A 35 11.08 -1.73 5.37
N THR A 36 10.14 -2.10 4.52
CA THR A 36 10.12 -1.74 3.11
C THR A 36 8.76 -1.15 2.75
N LEU A 37 8.75 0.08 2.25
CA LEU A 37 7.54 0.73 1.74
C LEU A 37 7.11 0.05 0.44
N ILE A 38 5.84 -0.36 0.38
CA ILE A 38 5.21 -0.99 -0.77
C ILE A 38 3.94 -0.22 -1.20
N GLY A 39 3.13 -0.81 -2.03
CA GLY A 39 1.82 -0.25 -2.41
C GLY A 39 1.88 1.01 -3.27
N SER A 40 0.79 1.77 -3.24
CA SER A 40 0.61 2.93 -4.12
C SER A 40 1.52 4.11 -3.77
N LEU A 41 1.91 4.24 -2.50
CA LEU A 41 2.84 5.28 -2.06
C LEU A 41 4.26 5.03 -2.58
N SER A 42 4.72 3.77 -2.63
CA SER A 42 6.05 3.42 -3.14
C SER A 42 6.17 3.63 -4.64
N THR A 43 5.11 3.34 -5.39
CA THR A 43 5.08 3.47 -6.86
C THR A 43 4.74 4.88 -7.37
N GLY A 44 4.38 5.80 -6.47
CA GLY A 44 3.93 7.14 -6.84
C GLY A 44 2.53 7.17 -7.47
N LEU A 45 1.70 6.18 -7.17
CA LEU A 45 0.33 6.00 -7.71
C LEU A 45 -0.76 6.20 -6.65
N MET A 46 -0.40 6.76 -5.48
CA MET A 46 -1.39 7.11 -4.44
C MET A 46 -2.31 8.24 -4.92
N MET A 47 -3.60 8.11 -4.62
CA MET A 47 -4.62 9.10 -4.97
C MET A 47 -5.54 9.33 -3.75
N LYS A 48 -6.84 9.08 -3.86
CA LYS A 48 -7.84 9.34 -2.80
C LYS A 48 -7.74 8.40 -1.62
N LYS A 49 -7.38 7.15 -1.85
CA LYS A 49 -7.13 6.17 -0.78
C LYS A 49 -5.79 6.49 -0.13
N LEU A 50 -5.84 6.81 1.15
CA LEU A 50 -4.67 7.25 1.93
C LEU A 50 -4.11 6.07 2.72
N ASP A 51 -3.54 5.10 1.98
CA ASP A 51 -3.01 3.86 2.55
C ASP A 51 -1.46 3.90 2.52
N ILE A 52 -0.85 3.65 3.66
CA ILE A 52 0.61 3.47 3.81
C ILE A 52 0.83 1.98 4.03
N ASP A 53 1.36 1.31 3.02
CA ASP A 53 1.58 -0.13 3.04
C ASP A 53 3.06 -0.43 3.25
N MET A 54 3.38 -1.32 4.19
CA MET A 54 4.76 -1.68 4.53
C MET A 54 4.88 -3.19 4.74
N HIS A 55 5.88 -3.78 4.13
CA HIS A 55 6.37 -5.10 4.49
C HIS A 55 7.55 -4.99 5.45
N VAL A 56 7.54 -5.81 6.47
CA VAL A 56 8.55 -5.86 7.51
C VAL A 56 9.10 -7.27 7.58
N TYR A 57 10.42 -7.43 7.51
CA TYR A 57 11.06 -8.73 7.41
C TYR A 57 11.98 -9.03 8.57
N THR A 58 11.81 -10.21 9.16
CA THR A 58 12.76 -10.83 10.10
C THR A 58 13.00 -12.29 9.74
N ASP A 59 14.13 -12.84 10.16
CA ASP A 59 14.43 -14.28 9.95
C ASP A 59 13.56 -15.18 10.82
N THR A 60 13.15 -14.66 11.99
CA THR A 60 12.26 -15.35 12.92
C THR A 60 11.18 -14.39 13.40
N LEU A 61 9.93 -14.80 13.27
CA LEU A 61 8.81 -14.02 13.78
C LEU A 61 8.74 -14.14 15.31
N SER A 62 8.75 -13.00 15.98
CA SER A 62 8.57 -12.89 17.44
C SER A 62 7.40 -11.98 17.75
N ILE A 63 6.34 -12.53 18.29
CA ILE A 63 5.16 -11.76 18.72
C ILE A 63 5.59 -10.64 19.68
N LYS A 64 6.43 -10.95 20.65
CA LYS A 64 6.93 -9.98 21.65
C LYS A 64 7.65 -8.80 20.98
N GLU A 65 8.56 -9.07 20.06
CA GLU A 65 9.31 -8.02 19.38
C GLU A 65 8.41 -7.21 18.43
N SER A 66 7.48 -7.90 17.74
CA SER A 66 6.48 -7.24 16.89
C SER A 66 5.60 -6.27 17.70
N PHE A 67 5.12 -6.68 18.89
CA PHE A 67 4.41 -5.79 19.81
C PHE A 67 5.28 -4.62 20.30
N ARG A 68 6.59 -4.83 20.48
CA ARG A 68 7.50 -3.77 20.91
C ARG A 68 7.63 -2.67 19.84
N ALA A 69 7.73 -3.05 18.57
CA ALA A 69 7.72 -2.08 17.46
C ALA A 69 6.37 -1.37 17.35
N ALA A 70 5.27 -2.13 17.37
CA ALA A 70 3.92 -1.58 17.28
C ALA A 70 3.61 -0.62 18.44
N ALA A 71 4.05 -0.91 19.68
CA ALA A 71 3.87 -0.02 20.82
C ALA A 71 4.57 1.34 20.63
N ARG A 72 5.76 1.37 20.03
CA ARG A 72 6.45 2.63 19.70
C ARG A 72 5.64 3.45 18.71
N ILE A 73 5.16 2.82 17.63
CA ILE A 73 4.33 3.49 16.62
C ILE A 73 3.03 4.00 17.27
N ALA A 74 2.36 3.16 18.05
CA ALA A 74 1.11 3.49 18.73
C ALA A 74 1.25 4.62 19.76
N SER A 75 2.44 4.92 20.25
CA SER A 75 2.68 6.04 21.16
C SER A 75 2.57 7.41 20.48
N HIS A 76 2.57 7.47 19.15
CA HIS A 76 2.37 8.72 18.43
C HIS A 76 0.90 9.18 18.57
N PRO A 77 0.64 10.45 18.95
CA PRO A 77 -0.73 10.92 19.26
C PRO A 77 -1.70 10.88 18.06
N GLY A 78 -1.19 10.84 16.85
CA GLY A 78 -2.00 10.68 15.63
C GLY A 78 -2.52 9.26 15.41
N ILE A 79 -1.90 8.24 16.03
CA ILE A 79 -2.40 6.86 15.95
C ILE A 79 -3.63 6.72 16.85
N VAL A 80 -4.79 6.51 16.25
CA VAL A 80 -6.08 6.47 16.96
C VAL A 80 -6.63 5.04 17.10
N ARG A 81 -6.07 4.08 16.34
CA ARG A 81 -6.42 2.66 16.41
C ARG A 81 -5.22 1.83 15.96
N MET A 82 -5.05 0.65 16.57
CA MET A 82 -4.08 -0.36 16.16
C MET A 82 -4.74 -1.73 16.32
N GLU A 83 -4.70 -2.53 15.26
CA GLU A 83 -5.25 -3.90 15.24
C GLU A 83 -4.11 -4.89 14.97
N TYR A 84 -4.22 -6.05 15.56
CA TYR A 84 -3.24 -7.14 15.47
C TYR A 84 -3.94 -8.42 15.01
N THR A 85 -3.32 -9.10 14.03
CA THR A 85 -3.72 -10.46 13.63
C THR A 85 -2.50 -11.35 13.61
N ASN A 86 -2.60 -12.52 14.27
CA ASN A 86 -1.54 -13.51 14.27
C ASN A 86 -1.84 -14.58 13.21
N LEU A 87 -1.01 -14.64 12.18
CA LEU A 87 -1.06 -15.60 11.09
C LEU A 87 0.23 -16.43 10.99
N ILE A 88 1.01 -16.52 12.09
CA ILE A 88 2.32 -17.22 12.09
C ILE A 88 2.16 -18.70 11.70
N ASP A 89 1.11 -19.35 12.21
CA ASP A 89 0.85 -20.78 12.00
C ASP A 89 -0.09 -21.04 10.80
N THR A 90 -0.21 -20.08 9.89
CA THR A 90 -0.99 -20.20 8.65
C THR A 90 -0.07 -20.22 7.41
N GLU A 91 -0.64 -20.33 6.22
CA GLU A 91 0.12 -20.28 4.98
C GLU A 91 0.77 -18.91 4.73
N GLU A 92 0.25 -17.85 5.37
CA GLU A 92 0.78 -16.49 5.27
C GLU A 92 2.09 -16.30 6.04
N GLU A 93 2.34 -17.08 7.09
CA GLU A 93 3.53 -17.01 7.95
C GLU A 93 3.90 -15.56 8.31
N CYS A 94 2.92 -14.79 8.82
CA CYS A 94 3.09 -13.37 9.11
C CYS A 94 2.37 -12.91 10.39
N ILE A 95 2.63 -11.68 10.77
CA ILE A 95 1.87 -10.93 11.76
C ILE A 95 1.37 -9.66 11.07
N GLU A 96 0.06 -9.44 11.07
CA GLU A 96 -0.51 -8.22 10.50
C GLU A 96 -0.78 -7.17 11.57
N TRP A 97 -0.45 -5.94 11.23
CA TRP A 97 -0.78 -4.75 11.99
C TRP A 97 -1.50 -3.76 11.10
N HIS A 98 -2.68 -3.35 11.49
CA HIS A 98 -3.47 -2.33 10.82
C HIS A 98 -3.68 -1.15 11.75
N ALA A 99 -3.16 0.02 11.38
CA ALA A 99 -3.32 1.22 12.17
C ALA A 99 -4.17 2.26 11.43
N ALA A 100 -4.89 3.06 12.20
CA ALA A 100 -5.53 4.28 11.72
C ALA A 100 -4.80 5.50 12.31
N TYR A 101 -4.32 6.36 11.43
CA TYR A 101 -3.66 7.61 11.78
C TYR A 101 -4.54 8.79 11.38
N ARG A 102 -4.76 9.71 12.30
CA ARG A 102 -5.43 10.98 12.03
C ARG A 102 -4.39 12.09 11.90
N ASP A 103 -4.32 12.68 10.70
CA ASP A 103 -3.39 13.78 10.47
C ASP A 103 -3.90 15.11 11.06
N ARG A 104 -3.05 16.15 10.99
CA ARG A 104 -3.35 17.49 11.52
C ARG A 104 -4.53 18.18 10.83
N ASP A 105 -4.88 17.75 9.63
CA ASP A 105 -6.01 18.25 8.86
C ASP A 105 -7.29 17.43 9.12
N GLY A 106 -7.23 16.44 10.02
CA GLY A 106 -8.33 15.57 10.42
C GLY A 106 -8.58 14.42 9.45
N ARG A 107 -7.75 14.24 8.41
CA ARG A 107 -7.89 13.14 7.46
C ARG A 107 -7.41 11.84 8.08
N MET A 108 -8.13 10.76 7.76
CA MET A 108 -7.77 9.43 8.24
C MET A 108 -6.89 8.71 7.20
N TRP A 109 -5.78 8.18 7.69
CA TRP A 109 -4.85 7.35 6.95
C TRP A 109 -4.90 5.93 7.49
N LYS A 110 -4.85 4.96 6.61
CA LYS A 110 -4.63 3.56 6.97
C LYS A 110 -3.14 3.25 6.88
N MET A 111 -2.63 2.48 7.82
CA MET A 111 -1.25 2.03 7.81
C MET A 111 -1.27 0.51 7.97
N ASP A 112 -0.87 -0.20 6.93
CA ASP A 112 -0.80 -1.66 6.90
C ASP A 112 0.67 -2.08 6.99
N MET A 113 1.00 -2.81 8.04
CA MET A 113 2.36 -3.30 8.30
C MET A 113 2.28 -4.82 8.42
N ILE A 114 2.81 -5.52 7.44
CA ILE A 114 2.82 -6.96 7.42
C ILE A 114 4.22 -7.45 7.79
N HIS A 115 4.34 -8.04 8.97
CA HIS A 115 5.60 -8.58 9.48
C HIS A 115 5.74 -10.04 9.04
N ILE A 116 6.60 -10.25 8.05
CA ILE A 116 6.75 -11.47 7.26
C ILE A 116 8.05 -12.18 7.66
N ARG A 117 8.01 -13.52 7.73
CA ARG A 117 9.21 -14.32 7.87
C ARG A 117 10.00 -14.35 6.55
N ARG A 118 11.28 -14.04 6.58
CA ARG A 118 12.16 -14.20 5.41
C ARG A 118 12.13 -15.64 4.91
N GLY A 119 12.13 -15.78 3.58
CA GLY A 119 12.05 -17.07 2.91
C GLY A 119 10.66 -17.70 2.89
N SER A 120 9.61 -17.02 3.38
CA SER A 120 8.22 -17.45 3.19
C SER A 120 7.75 -17.17 1.75
N ALA A 121 6.58 -17.66 1.38
CA ALA A 121 6.01 -17.49 0.04
C ALA A 121 5.79 -16.01 -0.33
N TYR A 122 5.59 -15.15 0.66
CA TYR A 122 5.33 -13.71 0.47
C TYR A 122 6.58 -12.83 0.52
N ASP A 123 7.77 -13.42 0.80
CA ASP A 123 9.03 -12.67 0.85
C ASP A 123 9.34 -12.01 -0.50
N GLY A 124 9.43 -10.68 -0.49
CA GLY A 124 9.75 -9.85 -1.65
C GLY A 124 8.67 -9.81 -2.74
N PHE A 125 7.48 -10.37 -2.51
CA PHE A 125 6.42 -10.41 -3.54
C PHE A 125 5.95 -9.01 -3.94
N ALA A 126 5.62 -8.15 -2.97
CA ALA A 126 5.12 -6.81 -3.24
C ALA A 126 6.21 -5.90 -3.82
N GLU A 127 7.45 -6.07 -3.41
CA GLU A 127 8.61 -5.35 -3.94
C GLU A 127 8.87 -5.69 -5.40
N ARG A 128 8.76 -6.99 -5.77
CA ARG A 128 8.87 -7.41 -7.17
C ARG A 128 7.77 -6.79 -8.01
N MET A 129 6.53 -6.76 -7.52
CA MET A 129 5.41 -6.11 -8.19
C MET A 129 5.68 -4.61 -8.39
N ALA A 130 6.06 -3.88 -7.33
CA ALA A 130 6.36 -2.46 -7.40
C ALA A 130 7.50 -2.17 -8.39
N SER A 131 8.56 -2.97 -8.37
CA SER A 131 9.70 -2.86 -9.29
C SER A 131 9.28 -3.05 -10.74
N ARG A 132 8.46 -4.08 -11.02
CA ARG A 132 7.95 -4.34 -12.38
C ARG A 132 7.04 -3.24 -12.88
N ILE A 133 6.11 -2.77 -12.05
CA ILE A 133 5.27 -1.60 -12.38
C ILE A 133 6.17 -0.40 -12.71
N GLY A 134 7.16 -0.09 -11.85
CA GLY A 134 8.08 1.02 -12.08
C GLY A 134 8.86 0.92 -13.40
N ALA A 135 9.22 -0.29 -13.83
CA ALA A 135 9.97 -0.52 -15.07
C ALA A 135 9.17 -0.24 -16.36
N VAL A 136 7.83 -0.39 -16.32
CA VAL A 136 6.95 -0.20 -17.49
C VAL A 136 6.11 1.07 -17.41
N LEU A 137 6.12 1.75 -16.27
CA LEU A 137 5.33 2.96 -16.03
C LEU A 137 5.92 4.14 -16.79
N THR A 138 5.16 4.69 -17.72
CA THR A 138 5.45 5.95 -18.41
C THR A 138 4.70 7.11 -17.76
N GLU A 139 5.01 8.36 -18.12
CA GLU A 139 4.21 9.52 -17.67
C GLU A 139 2.76 9.41 -18.12
N GLU A 140 2.50 8.96 -19.36
CA GLU A 140 1.16 8.76 -19.89
C GLU A 140 0.36 7.74 -19.09
N THR A 141 0.93 6.56 -18.83
CA THR A 141 0.24 5.49 -18.10
C THR A 141 0.08 5.83 -16.62
N ARG A 142 1.06 6.52 -16.01
CA ARG A 142 0.94 7.10 -14.67
C ARG A 142 -0.25 8.05 -14.58
N ASP A 143 -0.33 8.97 -15.52
CA ASP A 143 -1.41 9.97 -15.58
C ASP A 143 -2.77 9.31 -15.75
N ALA A 144 -2.89 8.33 -16.62
CA ALA A 144 -4.11 7.56 -16.82
C ALA A 144 -4.55 6.85 -15.52
N ILE A 145 -3.61 6.19 -14.81
CA ILE A 145 -3.91 5.52 -13.54
C ILE A 145 -4.39 6.52 -12.47
N LEU A 146 -3.69 7.64 -12.31
CA LEU A 146 -4.05 8.66 -11.33
C LEU A 146 -5.42 9.28 -11.63
N ARG A 147 -5.70 9.57 -12.90
CA ARG A 147 -6.99 10.09 -13.34
C ARG A 147 -8.12 9.10 -13.10
N LEU A 148 -7.95 7.83 -13.46
CA LEU A 148 -8.95 6.78 -13.21
C LEU A 148 -9.25 6.62 -11.72
N LYS A 149 -8.22 6.61 -10.87
CA LYS A 149 -8.39 6.58 -9.42
C LYS A 149 -9.13 7.82 -8.88
N TYR A 150 -8.91 8.98 -9.48
CA TYR A 150 -9.61 10.21 -9.12
C TYR A 150 -11.07 10.19 -9.55
N GLU A 151 -11.35 9.76 -10.79
CA GLU A 151 -12.70 9.68 -11.37
C GLU A 151 -13.56 8.58 -10.74
N THR A 152 -12.96 7.53 -10.19
CA THR A 152 -13.69 6.45 -9.51
C THR A 152 -14.51 7.01 -8.36
N PRO A 153 -15.85 6.76 -8.31
CA PRO A 153 -16.68 7.18 -7.20
C PRO A 153 -16.21 6.59 -5.86
N ASP A 154 -16.33 7.35 -4.77
CA ASP A 154 -15.92 6.90 -3.44
C ASP A 154 -16.77 5.72 -2.90
N THR A 155 -17.93 5.49 -3.53
CA THR A 155 -18.81 4.34 -3.26
C THR A 155 -18.29 3.03 -3.88
N GLU A 156 -17.31 3.11 -4.79
CA GLU A 156 -16.73 1.94 -5.43
C GLU A 156 -15.42 1.50 -4.76
N SER A 157 -15.32 0.20 -4.51
CA SER A 157 -14.08 -0.40 -4.03
C SER A 157 -13.35 -1.08 -5.19
N ILE A 158 -12.31 -0.42 -5.70
CA ILE A 158 -11.40 -0.96 -6.72
C ILE A 158 -10.02 -1.07 -6.09
N ILE A 159 -9.39 -2.23 -6.23
CA ILE A 159 -8.02 -2.44 -5.73
C ILE A 159 -6.98 -1.86 -6.70
N GLY A 160 -5.81 -1.50 -6.18
CA GLY A 160 -4.74 -0.89 -6.99
C GLY A 160 -4.35 -1.73 -8.21
N ALA A 161 -4.26 -3.04 -8.04
CA ALA A 161 -3.89 -3.97 -9.12
C ALA A 161 -4.85 -3.95 -10.32
N GLU A 162 -6.17 -3.72 -10.10
CA GLU A 162 -7.14 -3.61 -11.20
C GLU A 162 -6.84 -2.41 -12.09
N TYR A 163 -6.53 -1.24 -11.52
CA TYR A 163 -6.14 -0.06 -12.30
C TYR A 163 -4.85 -0.32 -13.07
N TYR A 164 -3.87 -0.97 -12.44
CA TYR A 164 -2.57 -1.22 -13.07
C TYR A 164 -2.71 -2.20 -14.22
N ALA A 165 -3.43 -3.31 -14.03
CA ALA A 165 -3.67 -4.29 -15.08
C ALA A 165 -4.50 -3.70 -16.24
N ALA A 166 -5.56 -2.97 -15.94
CA ALA A 166 -6.40 -2.33 -16.95
C ALA A 166 -5.60 -1.33 -17.82
N VAL A 167 -4.75 -0.50 -17.20
CA VAL A 167 -3.99 0.52 -17.94
C VAL A 167 -2.75 -0.06 -18.61
N LEU A 168 -1.95 -0.86 -17.89
CA LEU A 168 -0.64 -1.32 -18.38
C LEU A 168 -0.76 -2.50 -19.34
N SER A 169 -1.70 -3.42 -19.11
CA SER A 169 -1.91 -4.59 -19.96
C SER A 169 -3.12 -4.41 -20.89
N GLY A 170 -4.21 -3.81 -20.40
CA GLY A 170 -5.46 -3.64 -21.15
C GLY A 170 -5.53 -2.36 -22.00
N GLY A 171 -4.57 -1.44 -21.87
CA GLY A 171 -4.55 -0.19 -22.63
C GLY A 171 -5.68 0.80 -22.27
N VAL A 172 -6.37 0.60 -21.15
CA VAL A 172 -7.48 1.45 -20.69
C VAL A 172 -7.00 2.87 -20.40
N ARG A 173 -7.79 3.88 -20.80
CA ARG A 173 -7.45 5.30 -20.62
C ARG A 173 -8.56 6.15 -20.04
N ASP A 174 -9.78 5.64 -19.89
CA ASP A 174 -10.92 6.35 -19.32
C ASP A 174 -11.78 5.45 -18.43
N TYR A 175 -12.70 6.06 -17.69
CA TYR A 175 -13.52 5.35 -16.71
C TYR A 175 -14.51 4.36 -17.35
N ALA A 176 -15.05 4.66 -18.52
CA ALA A 176 -15.93 3.73 -19.25
C ALA A 176 -15.17 2.47 -19.67
N GLY A 177 -13.95 2.65 -20.17
CA GLY A 177 -13.03 1.56 -20.49
C GLY A 177 -12.65 0.73 -19.26
N LEU A 178 -12.43 1.38 -18.10
CA LEU A 178 -12.17 0.67 -16.84
C LEU A 178 -13.36 -0.19 -16.42
N THR A 179 -14.57 0.34 -16.50
CA THR A 179 -15.80 -0.39 -16.18
C THR A 179 -15.96 -1.61 -17.08
N ALA A 180 -15.80 -1.43 -18.40
CA ALA A 180 -15.88 -2.51 -19.38
C ALA A 180 -14.79 -3.57 -19.16
N TRP A 181 -13.56 -3.15 -18.86
CA TRP A 181 -12.45 -4.05 -18.57
C TRP A 181 -12.72 -4.89 -17.33
N ARG A 182 -13.20 -4.28 -16.25
CA ARG A 182 -13.54 -4.99 -15.00
C ARG A 182 -14.67 -6.00 -15.20
N GLU A 183 -15.67 -5.66 -16.00
CA GLU A 183 -16.76 -6.61 -16.31
C GLU A 183 -16.25 -7.81 -17.09
N ALA A 184 -15.37 -7.59 -18.07
CA ALA A 184 -14.77 -8.66 -18.87
C ALA A 184 -13.83 -9.58 -18.07
N HIS A 185 -13.23 -9.07 -16.97
CA HIS A 185 -12.29 -9.80 -16.11
C HIS A 185 -12.90 -10.12 -14.73
N ARG A 186 -14.24 -10.12 -14.64
CA ARG A 186 -14.94 -10.43 -13.38
C ARG A 186 -14.62 -11.86 -12.94
N GLY A 187 -14.01 -11.97 -11.76
CA GLY A 187 -13.62 -13.25 -11.17
C GLY A 187 -12.19 -13.69 -11.49
N ASP A 188 -11.46 -12.94 -12.31
CA ASP A 188 -10.03 -13.19 -12.51
C ASP A 188 -9.25 -12.86 -11.24
N SER A 189 -8.35 -13.76 -10.84
CA SER A 189 -7.43 -13.48 -9.74
C SER A 189 -6.29 -12.59 -10.24
N LEU A 190 -6.15 -11.42 -9.63
CA LEU A 190 -4.98 -10.56 -9.84
C LEU A 190 -3.84 -10.86 -8.84
N ILE A 191 -4.02 -11.88 -7.99
CA ILE A 191 -2.95 -12.37 -7.11
C ILE A 191 -1.86 -12.95 -8.02
N GLY A 192 -0.65 -12.36 -7.93
CA GLY A 192 0.46 -12.75 -8.78
C GLY A 192 0.49 -12.10 -10.17
N TRP A 193 -0.46 -11.20 -10.50
CA TRP A 193 -0.35 -10.42 -11.73
C TRP A 193 0.91 -9.54 -11.69
N LEU A 194 1.64 -9.58 -12.81
CA LEU A 194 2.82 -8.73 -13.04
C LEU A 194 2.73 -8.15 -14.45
N PRO A 195 3.03 -6.86 -14.65
CA PRO A 195 3.08 -6.25 -15.98
C PRO A 195 4.26 -6.76 -16.81
#